data_a27c4d26d3f57b7c7012ff0e9b791a44
#
_entry.id   a27c4d26d3f57b7c7012ff0e9b791a44
#
_cell.length_a   1.000
_cell.length_b   1.000
_cell.length_c   1.000
_cell.angle_alpha   90.00
_cell.angle_beta   90.00
_cell.angle_gamma   90.00
#
_symmetry.space_group_name_H-M   'P 1'
#
loop_
_entity.id
_entity.type
_entity.pdbx_description
1 polymer ?
#
loop_
_entity_poly.entity_id
_entity_poly.type
_entity_poly.pdbx_seq_one_letter_code
_entity_poly.pdbx_strand_id
1 'polypeptide(L)'
;MELALITAQQVAVLFLLIGTGMVAVKTGVLKLENKQALSNLLVYIIVPAMVVNSYRMEFSAQILRNLLAAFGMSVLSVLLGTVITLLLTARKTGSRMPIFRFACIFSNAAYMGFPLISALFGSEGLLYASAYVTVFNILLWTLGYGLVSGGSSVKEVARSLVHTPVLYAIVVGLGIYLLQ
;
A
#
# COMPACT_ATOMS: atom_id res chain seq x y z
N MET A 1 22.72 -3.81 -13.13
CA MET A 1 22.11 -3.22 -14.33
C MET A 1 20.72 -3.81 -14.64
N GLU A 2 20.52 -5.11 -14.52
CA GLU A 2 19.22 -5.75 -14.82
C GLU A 2 18.04 -5.23 -13.97
N LEU A 3 18.18 -5.14 -12.65
CA LEU A 3 17.13 -4.61 -11.77
C LEU A 3 16.72 -3.17 -12.12
N ALA A 4 17.67 -2.31 -12.48
CA ALA A 4 17.35 -0.94 -12.88
C ALA A 4 16.58 -0.90 -14.20
N LEU A 5 16.91 -1.78 -15.14
CA LEU A 5 16.20 -1.89 -16.41
C LEU A 5 14.77 -2.43 -16.21
N ILE A 6 14.62 -3.47 -15.39
CA ILE A 6 13.30 -4.03 -15.04
C ILE A 6 12.44 -2.96 -14.34
N THR A 7 13.02 -2.22 -13.39
CA THR A 7 12.34 -1.11 -12.72
C THR A 7 11.87 -0.05 -13.71
N ALA A 8 12.76 0.38 -14.63
CA ALA A 8 12.43 1.36 -15.66
C ALA A 8 11.32 0.85 -16.60
N GLN A 9 11.36 -0.41 -17.00
CA GLN A 9 10.31 -1.05 -17.80
C GLN A 9 8.97 -1.05 -17.06
N GLN A 10 8.93 -1.43 -15.77
CA GLN A 10 7.69 -1.45 -15.00
C GLN A 10 7.12 -0.05 -14.79
N VAL A 11 7.97 0.95 -14.54
CA VAL A 11 7.55 2.35 -14.49
C VAL A 11 6.97 2.80 -15.83
N ALA A 12 7.61 2.45 -16.95
CA ALA A 12 7.10 2.75 -18.29
C ALA A 12 5.74 2.08 -18.54
N VAL A 13 5.54 0.82 -18.13
CA VAL A 13 4.24 0.12 -18.20
C VAL A 13 3.17 0.87 -17.42
N LEU A 14 3.46 1.36 -16.21
CA LEU A 14 2.51 2.16 -15.42
C LEU A 14 2.12 3.45 -16.15
N PHE A 15 3.07 4.16 -16.76
CA PHE A 15 2.78 5.35 -17.58
C PHE A 15 1.95 5.01 -18.82
N LEU A 16 2.23 3.90 -19.49
CA LEU A 16 1.43 3.43 -20.63
C LEU A 16 0.00 3.10 -20.22
N LEU A 17 -0.21 2.47 -19.06
CA LEU A 17 -1.54 2.21 -18.52
C LEU A 17 -2.29 3.50 -18.19
N ILE A 18 -1.62 4.51 -17.63
CA ILE A 18 -2.21 5.84 -17.41
C ILE A 18 -2.60 6.46 -18.76
N GLY A 19 -1.71 6.42 -19.76
CA GLY A 19 -1.98 6.91 -21.12
C GLY A 19 -3.18 6.20 -21.76
N THR A 20 -3.23 4.88 -21.66
CA THR A 20 -4.35 4.06 -22.14
C THR A 20 -5.67 4.45 -21.46
N GLY A 21 -5.66 4.63 -20.15
CA GLY A 21 -6.82 5.13 -19.40
C GLY A 21 -7.28 6.52 -19.87
N MET A 22 -6.34 7.43 -20.12
CA MET A 22 -6.66 8.76 -20.66
C MET A 22 -7.27 8.68 -22.07
N VAL A 23 -6.73 7.84 -22.94
CA VAL A 23 -7.29 7.60 -24.29
C VAL A 23 -8.68 7.01 -24.20
N ALA A 24 -8.88 5.99 -23.36
CA ALA A 24 -10.18 5.35 -23.17
C ALA A 24 -11.27 6.33 -22.69
N VAL A 25 -10.90 7.28 -21.81
CA VAL A 25 -11.83 8.35 -21.39
C VAL A 25 -12.09 9.34 -22.52
N LYS A 26 -11.04 9.78 -23.25
CA LYS A 26 -11.20 10.73 -24.35
C LYS A 26 -12.01 10.18 -25.53
N THR A 27 -11.90 8.88 -25.80
CA THR A 27 -12.65 8.20 -26.87
C THR A 27 -14.07 7.79 -26.46
N GLY A 28 -14.45 8.00 -25.18
CA GLY A 28 -15.77 7.66 -24.66
C GLY A 28 -15.96 6.16 -24.34
N VAL A 29 -14.93 5.33 -24.50
CA VAL A 29 -14.96 3.90 -24.10
C VAL A 29 -15.14 3.76 -22.59
N LEU A 30 -14.49 4.65 -21.82
CA LEU A 30 -14.68 4.76 -20.37
C LEU A 30 -15.27 6.14 -20.03
N LYS A 31 -16.38 6.15 -19.30
CA LYS A 31 -16.92 7.38 -18.74
C LYS A 31 -16.23 7.71 -17.43
N LEU A 32 -15.96 8.98 -17.18
CA LEU A 32 -15.31 9.45 -15.95
C LEU A 32 -16.11 9.07 -14.68
N GLU A 33 -17.43 8.92 -14.83
CA GLU A 33 -18.35 8.44 -13.78
C GLU A 33 -18.04 7.01 -13.33
N ASN A 34 -17.49 6.17 -14.21
CA ASN A 34 -17.16 4.76 -13.93
C ASN A 34 -15.84 4.58 -13.16
N LYS A 35 -15.07 5.66 -12.93
CA LYS A 35 -13.78 5.59 -12.20
C LYS A 35 -13.92 4.96 -10.83
N GLN A 36 -15.04 5.24 -10.14
CA GLN A 36 -15.28 4.69 -8.80
C GLN A 36 -15.52 3.18 -8.86
N ALA A 37 -16.24 2.68 -9.85
CA ALA A 37 -16.47 1.24 -10.04
C ALA A 37 -15.16 0.51 -10.33
N LEU A 38 -14.30 1.06 -11.19
CA LEU A 38 -12.97 0.50 -11.48
C LEU A 38 -12.06 0.53 -10.26
N SER A 39 -12.07 1.62 -9.51
CA SER A 39 -11.32 1.73 -8.26
C SER A 39 -11.81 0.71 -7.23
N ASN A 40 -13.12 0.54 -7.09
CA ASN A 40 -13.70 -0.45 -6.18
C ASN A 40 -13.32 -1.87 -6.59
N LEU A 41 -13.37 -2.21 -7.90
CA LEU A 41 -12.93 -3.51 -8.40
C LEU A 41 -11.47 -3.79 -8.02
N LEU A 42 -10.60 -2.81 -8.20
CA LEU A 42 -9.18 -2.92 -7.84
C LEU A 42 -9.02 -3.14 -6.33
N VAL A 43 -9.67 -2.30 -5.51
CA VAL A 43 -9.50 -2.28 -4.04
C VAL A 43 -10.10 -3.50 -3.37
N TYR A 44 -11.30 -3.90 -3.79
CA TYR A 44 -12.09 -4.92 -3.08
C TYR A 44 -11.92 -6.33 -3.63
N ILE A 45 -11.40 -6.46 -4.88
CA ILE A 45 -11.27 -7.77 -5.53
C ILE A 45 -9.84 -8.04 -5.96
N ILE A 46 -9.25 -7.20 -6.84
CA ILE A 46 -7.97 -7.51 -7.47
C ILE A 46 -6.83 -7.51 -6.45
N VAL A 47 -6.67 -6.45 -5.67
CA VAL A 47 -5.59 -6.34 -4.68
C VAL A 47 -5.71 -7.40 -3.58
N PRO A 48 -6.88 -7.65 -2.97
CA PRO A 48 -7.04 -8.75 -2.02
C PRO A 48 -6.71 -10.11 -2.61
N ALA A 49 -7.16 -10.40 -3.84
CA ALA A 49 -6.84 -11.66 -4.51
C ALA A 49 -5.33 -11.84 -4.77
N MET A 50 -4.64 -10.78 -5.20
CA MET A 50 -3.18 -10.79 -5.36
C MET A 50 -2.47 -11.08 -4.05
N VAL A 51 -2.90 -10.45 -2.96
CA VAL A 51 -2.32 -10.65 -1.63
C VAL A 51 -2.55 -12.09 -1.16
N VAL A 52 -3.77 -12.61 -1.20
CA VAL A 52 -4.04 -14.02 -0.83
C VAL A 52 -3.19 -14.97 -1.67
N ASN A 53 -3.07 -14.72 -2.98
CA ASN A 53 -2.26 -15.56 -3.86
C ASN A 53 -0.77 -15.54 -3.51
N SER A 54 -0.23 -14.43 -2.99
CA SER A 54 1.18 -14.34 -2.58
C SER A 54 1.52 -15.22 -1.38
N TYR A 55 0.54 -15.59 -0.57
CA TYR A 55 0.71 -16.51 0.57
C TYR A 55 0.59 -17.99 0.19
N ARG A 56 0.23 -18.30 -1.05
CA ARG A 56 0.14 -19.68 -1.57
C ARG A 56 1.52 -20.19 -2.03
N MET A 57 2.43 -20.29 -1.10
CA MET A 57 3.78 -20.83 -1.31
C MET A 57 4.08 -21.83 -0.19
N GLU A 58 5.00 -22.76 -0.44
CA GLU A 58 5.40 -23.74 0.56
C GLU A 58 5.90 -23.05 1.84
N PHE A 59 5.50 -23.60 2.99
CA PHE A 59 5.93 -23.10 4.28
C PHE A 59 7.44 -23.18 4.43
N SER A 60 8.05 -22.07 4.82
CA SER A 60 9.48 -21.99 5.14
C SER A 60 9.68 -21.14 6.38
N ALA A 61 10.36 -21.70 7.38
CA ALA A 61 10.73 -20.95 8.60
C ALA A 61 11.60 -19.72 8.28
N GLN A 62 12.39 -19.79 7.19
CA GLN A 62 13.16 -18.63 6.73
C GLN A 62 12.26 -17.53 6.20
N ILE A 63 11.27 -17.86 5.35
CA ILE A 63 10.31 -16.89 4.82
C ILE A 63 9.48 -16.27 5.95
N LEU A 64 9.05 -17.09 6.92
CA LEU A 64 8.32 -16.58 8.09
C LEU A 64 9.16 -15.60 8.91
N ARG A 65 10.43 -15.91 9.15
CA ARG A 65 11.36 -14.99 9.84
C ARG A 65 11.56 -13.70 9.07
N ASN A 66 11.73 -13.78 7.76
CA ASN A 66 11.85 -12.61 6.89
C ASN A 66 10.56 -11.77 6.87
N LEU A 67 9.40 -12.42 6.89
CA LEU A 67 8.10 -11.75 6.98
C LEU A 67 7.97 -10.96 8.30
N LEU A 68 8.35 -11.56 9.43
CA LEU A 68 8.36 -10.87 10.73
C LEU A 68 9.36 -9.71 10.74
N ALA A 69 10.54 -9.88 10.14
CA ALA A 69 11.51 -8.80 9.96
C ALA A 69 10.93 -7.68 9.08
N ALA A 70 10.21 -8.02 8.00
CA ALA A 70 9.54 -7.06 7.14
C ALA A 70 8.49 -6.24 7.91
N PHE A 71 7.71 -6.83 8.81
CA PHE A 71 6.82 -6.08 9.71
C PHE A 71 7.58 -5.08 10.57
N GLY A 72 8.68 -5.52 11.24
CA GLY A 72 9.50 -4.64 12.07
C GLY A 72 10.13 -3.49 11.30
N MET A 73 10.72 -3.80 10.13
CA MET A 73 11.31 -2.79 9.24
C MET A 73 10.27 -1.80 8.70
N SER A 74 9.05 -2.25 8.48
CA SER A 74 7.94 -1.39 8.03
C SER A 74 7.54 -0.38 9.09
N VAL A 75 7.42 -0.81 10.35
CA VAL A 75 7.18 0.09 11.49
C VAL A 75 8.29 1.14 11.57
N LEU A 76 9.54 0.68 11.56
CA LEU A 76 10.71 1.57 11.64
C LEU A 76 10.72 2.59 10.49
N SER A 77 10.47 2.13 9.26
CA SER A 77 10.47 3.00 8.06
C SER A 77 9.42 4.11 8.15
N VAL A 78 8.16 3.77 8.49
CA VAL A 78 7.09 4.78 8.58
C VAL A 78 7.31 5.74 9.76
N LEU A 79 7.80 5.23 10.90
CA LEU A 79 8.12 6.08 12.06
C LEU A 79 9.28 7.02 11.76
N LEU A 80 10.36 6.54 11.13
CA LEU A 80 11.48 7.39 10.70
C LEU A 80 11.01 8.46 9.70
N GLY A 81 10.22 8.10 8.69
CA GLY A 81 9.63 9.05 7.75
C GLY A 81 8.78 10.10 8.46
N THR A 82 8.01 9.69 9.47
CA THR A 82 7.22 10.60 10.31
C THR A 82 8.10 11.54 11.08
N VAL A 83 9.10 11.05 11.81
CA VAL A 83 10.03 11.88 12.60
C VAL A 83 10.77 12.88 11.70
N ILE A 84 11.33 12.42 10.58
CA ILE A 84 12.03 13.30 9.63
C ILE A 84 11.11 14.40 9.10
N THR A 85 9.89 14.04 8.69
CA THR A 85 8.91 15.01 8.18
C THR A 85 8.54 16.04 9.24
N LEU A 86 8.30 15.61 10.47
CA LEU A 86 7.96 16.51 11.57
C LEU A 86 9.12 17.43 11.93
N LEU A 87 10.36 16.93 11.97
CA LEU A 87 11.55 17.74 12.23
C LEU A 87 11.77 18.80 11.14
N LEU A 88 11.71 18.41 9.86
CA LEU A 88 11.90 19.30 8.73
C LEU A 88 10.80 20.37 8.61
N THR A 89 9.61 20.08 9.13
CA THR A 89 8.46 20.97 9.08
C THR A 89 8.13 21.63 10.43
N ALA A 90 8.94 21.42 11.47
CA ALA A 90 8.67 21.88 12.85
C ALA A 90 8.40 23.38 12.94
N ARG A 91 9.14 24.18 12.19
CA ARG A 91 9.03 25.64 12.15
C ARG A 91 8.01 26.18 11.14
N LYS A 92 7.39 25.28 10.35
CA LYS A 92 6.42 25.67 9.32
C LYS A 92 5.01 25.56 9.89
N THR A 93 4.24 26.63 9.78
CA THR A 93 2.84 26.72 10.24
C THR A 93 1.94 27.07 9.06
N GLY A 94 0.65 26.73 9.15
CA GLY A 94 -0.35 27.04 8.13
C GLY A 94 -1.43 25.99 8.06
N SER A 95 -2.61 26.37 7.58
CA SER A 95 -3.79 25.50 7.48
C SER A 95 -3.60 24.25 6.60
N ARG A 96 -2.68 24.32 5.64
CA ARG A 96 -2.37 23.20 4.72
C ARG A 96 -1.23 22.29 5.22
N MET A 97 -0.57 22.65 6.32
CA MET A 97 0.59 21.91 6.84
C MET A 97 0.26 20.47 7.26
N PRO A 98 -0.88 20.18 7.90
CA PRO A 98 -1.26 18.79 8.21
C PRO A 98 -1.36 17.91 6.97
N ILE A 99 -1.99 18.40 5.89
CA ILE A 99 -2.13 17.67 4.61
C ILE A 99 -0.76 17.48 3.96
N PHE A 100 0.11 18.49 3.99
CA PHE A 100 1.46 18.40 3.47
C PHE A 100 2.29 17.32 4.21
N ARG A 101 2.25 17.32 5.55
CA ARG A 101 2.90 16.30 6.38
C ARG A 101 2.38 14.91 6.08
N PHE A 102 1.05 14.76 5.99
CA PHE A 102 0.42 13.50 5.60
C PHE A 102 0.94 13.00 4.26
N ALA A 103 0.96 13.84 3.23
CA ALA A 103 1.42 13.48 1.89
C ALA A 103 2.92 13.13 1.83
N CYS A 104 3.75 13.71 2.71
CA CYS A 104 5.17 13.36 2.81
C CYS A 104 5.41 11.99 3.48
N ILE A 105 4.55 11.59 4.42
CA ILE A 105 4.70 10.36 5.19
C ILE A 105 4.04 9.18 4.45
N PHE A 106 2.85 9.38 3.91
CA PHE A 106 2.01 8.32 3.36
C PHE A 106 1.95 8.37 1.83
N SER A 107 2.66 7.43 1.20
CA SER A 107 2.69 7.25 -0.25
C SER A 107 1.59 6.30 -0.75
N ASN A 108 1.46 6.15 -2.08
CA ASN A 108 0.56 5.16 -2.69
C ASN A 108 1.23 3.76 -2.72
N ALA A 109 1.46 3.19 -1.55
CA ALA A 109 2.25 1.97 -1.40
C ALA A 109 1.58 0.71 -1.98
N ALA A 110 0.25 0.59 -1.88
CA ALA A 110 -0.46 -0.61 -2.32
C ALA A 110 -0.69 -0.61 -3.84
N TYR A 111 -1.30 0.46 -4.40
CA TYR A 111 -1.73 0.45 -5.80
C TYR A 111 -0.60 0.53 -6.81
N MET A 112 0.46 1.25 -6.49
CA MET A 112 1.67 1.33 -7.33
C MET A 112 2.75 0.35 -6.88
N GLY A 113 2.83 0.07 -5.58
CA GLY A 113 3.86 -0.80 -5.01
C GLY A 113 3.65 -2.26 -5.37
N PHE A 114 2.46 -2.82 -5.22
CA PHE A 114 2.22 -4.24 -5.45
C PHE A 114 2.54 -4.70 -6.87
N PRO A 115 2.06 -4.05 -7.94
CA PRO A 115 2.43 -4.44 -9.30
C PRO A 115 3.95 -4.37 -9.55
N LEU A 116 4.61 -3.33 -9.05
CA LEU A 116 6.05 -3.15 -9.19
C LEU A 116 6.83 -4.24 -8.45
N ILE A 117 6.51 -4.47 -7.19
CA ILE A 117 7.18 -5.49 -6.36
C ILE A 117 6.93 -6.89 -6.90
N SER A 118 5.70 -7.19 -7.34
CA SER A 118 5.37 -8.48 -7.95
C SER A 118 6.19 -8.75 -9.22
N ALA A 119 6.41 -7.72 -10.04
CA ALA A 119 7.20 -7.84 -11.26
C ALA A 119 8.71 -7.97 -10.99
N LEU A 120 9.23 -7.35 -9.93
CA LEU A 120 10.65 -7.37 -9.58
C LEU A 120 11.05 -8.62 -8.77
N PHE A 121 10.19 -9.03 -7.85
CA PHE A 121 10.52 -10.01 -6.81
C PHE A 121 9.52 -11.17 -6.72
N GLY A 122 8.53 -11.22 -7.63
CA GLY A 122 7.54 -12.29 -7.68
C GLY A 122 6.64 -12.37 -6.43
N SER A 123 6.15 -13.57 -6.14
CA SER A 123 5.21 -13.83 -5.04
C SER A 123 5.82 -13.60 -3.66
N GLU A 124 7.10 -13.92 -3.48
CA GLU A 124 7.80 -13.72 -2.21
C GLU A 124 7.94 -12.21 -1.90
N GLY A 125 8.32 -11.40 -2.89
CA GLY A 125 8.35 -9.96 -2.75
C GLY A 125 6.98 -9.37 -2.40
N LEU A 126 5.92 -9.87 -3.04
CA LEU A 126 4.56 -9.43 -2.78
C LEU A 126 4.11 -9.79 -1.35
N LEU A 127 4.53 -10.95 -0.83
CA LEU A 127 4.29 -11.35 0.56
C LEU A 127 4.91 -10.35 1.54
N TYR A 128 6.18 -9.97 1.35
CA TYR A 128 6.83 -8.97 2.21
C TYR A 128 6.22 -7.57 2.03
N ALA A 129 5.84 -7.21 0.82
CA ALA A 129 5.13 -5.94 0.56
C ALA A 129 3.75 -5.90 1.26
N SER A 130 3.06 -7.05 1.39
CA SER A 130 1.80 -7.13 2.13
C SER A 130 1.97 -6.82 3.62
N ALA A 131 3.09 -7.27 4.23
CA ALA A 131 3.45 -6.89 5.59
C ALA A 131 3.65 -5.38 5.74
N TYR A 132 4.38 -4.76 4.79
CA TYR A 132 4.54 -3.31 4.76
C TYR A 132 3.20 -2.58 4.67
N VAL A 133 2.34 -2.99 3.74
CA VAL A 133 1.02 -2.35 3.53
C VAL A 133 0.12 -2.53 4.75
N THR A 134 0.23 -3.63 5.50
CA THR A 134 -0.49 -3.83 6.77
C THR A 134 -0.11 -2.76 7.79
N VAL A 135 1.18 -2.63 8.08
CA VAL A 135 1.70 -1.63 9.02
C VAL A 135 1.36 -0.22 8.54
N PHE A 136 1.55 0.03 7.25
CA PHE A 136 1.24 1.30 6.61
C PHE A 136 -0.23 1.69 6.81
N ASN A 137 -1.19 0.79 6.57
CA ASN A 137 -2.61 1.07 6.78
C ASN A 137 -2.95 1.34 8.26
N ILE A 138 -2.38 0.56 9.19
CA ILE A 138 -2.57 0.80 10.62
C ILE A 138 -2.08 2.21 10.99
N LEU A 139 -0.87 2.57 10.57
CA LEU A 139 -0.28 3.88 10.88
C LEU A 139 -0.95 5.02 10.11
N LEU A 140 -1.45 4.79 8.90
CA LEU A 140 -2.21 5.77 8.13
C LEU A 140 -3.50 6.16 8.85
N TRP A 141 -4.26 5.18 9.35
CA TRP A 141 -5.51 5.43 10.05
C TRP A 141 -5.34 5.90 11.51
N THR A 142 -4.17 5.67 12.12
CA THR A 142 -3.84 6.17 13.46
C THR A 142 -3.11 7.51 13.37
N LEU A 143 -1.84 7.50 12.97
CA LEU A 143 -1.00 8.71 12.90
C LEU A 143 -1.45 9.65 11.78
N GLY A 144 -1.71 9.12 10.58
CA GLY A 144 -2.05 9.91 9.40
C GLY A 144 -3.38 10.64 9.56
N TYR A 145 -4.42 9.91 9.98
CA TYR A 145 -5.72 10.52 10.26
C TYR A 145 -5.63 11.54 11.40
N GLY A 146 -4.89 11.23 12.49
CA GLY A 146 -4.66 12.15 13.60
C GLY A 146 -3.97 13.44 13.20
N LEU A 147 -3.03 13.39 12.24
CA LEU A 147 -2.35 14.58 11.70
C LEU A 147 -3.31 15.53 10.97
N VAL A 148 -4.28 14.99 10.25
CA VAL A 148 -5.20 15.78 9.38
C VAL A 148 -6.42 16.26 10.17
N SER A 149 -7.00 15.40 11.01
CA SER A 149 -8.26 15.69 11.74
C SER A 149 -8.07 16.41 13.09
N GLY A 150 -6.81 16.55 13.53
CA GLY A 150 -6.53 17.14 14.86
C GLY A 150 -6.79 16.19 16.03
N GLY A 151 -7.12 14.94 15.77
CA GLY A 151 -7.34 13.87 16.75
C GLY A 151 -8.14 12.72 16.10
N SER A 152 -7.86 11.49 16.50
CA SER A 152 -8.60 10.31 16.04
C SER A 152 -9.27 9.61 17.23
N SER A 153 -10.56 9.29 17.08
CA SER A 153 -11.23 8.40 18.02
C SER A 153 -10.80 6.96 17.74
N VAL A 154 -10.50 6.19 18.79
CA VAL A 154 -10.19 4.76 18.68
C VAL A 154 -11.27 4.01 17.89
N LYS A 155 -12.53 4.41 18.04
CA LYS A 155 -13.67 3.83 17.32
C LYS A 155 -13.60 4.08 15.80
N GLU A 156 -13.20 5.27 15.39
CA GLU A 156 -13.04 5.64 13.95
C GLU A 156 -11.88 4.88 13.31
N VAL A 157 -10.75 4.78 14.03
CA VAL A 157 -9.59 3.98 13.60
C VAL A 157 -9.99 2.52 13.43
N ALA A 158 -10.59 1.90 14.44
CA ALA A 158 -11.06 0.51 14.40
C ALA A 158 -12.04 0.28 13.25
N ARG A 159 -13.00 1.18 13.06
CA ARG A 159 -13.97 1.11 11.96
C ARG A 159 -13.27 1.16 10.59
N SER A 160 -12.31 2.04 10.40
CA SER A 160 -11.58 2.19 9.14
C SER A 160 -10.73 0.96 8.83
N LEU A 161 -10.05 0.40 9.83
CA LEU A 161 -9.27 -0.84 9.67
C LEU A 161 -10.17 -2.02 9.30
N VAL A 162 -11.32 -2.16 9.98
CA VAL A 162 -12.31 -3.21 9.66
C VAL A 162 -12.88 -3.08 8.24
N HIS A 163 -12.89 -1.89 7.64
CA HIS A 163 -13.36 -1.71 6.25
C HIS A 163 -12.24 -1.78 5.20
N THR A 164 -11.00 -2.13 5.60
CA THR A 164 -9.87 -2.24 4.68
C THR A 164 -9.74 -3.67 4.15
N PRO A 165 -10.13 -3.97 2.88
CA PRO A 165 -10.21 -5.35 2.36
C PRO A 165 -8.87 -6.08 2.36
N VAL A 166 -7.78 -5.35 2.15
CA VAL A 166 -6.43 -5.90 2.12
C VAL A 166 -6.03 -6.54 3.47
N LEU A 167 -6.54 -6.02 4.60
CA LEU A 167 -6.24 -6.61 5.91
C LEU A 167 -6.87 -7.98 6.08
N TYR A 168 -8.09 -8.18 5.57
CA TYR A 168 -8.72 -9.51 5.54
C TYR A 168 -7.95 -10.49 4.66
N ALA A 169 -7.50 -10.02 3.48
CA ALA A 169 -6.72 -10.84 2.57
C ALA A 169 -5.40 -11.30 3.23
N ILE A 170 -4.77 -10.46 4.03
CA ILE A 170 -3.54 -10.81 4.77
C ILE A 170 -3.84 -11.83 5.87
N VAL A 171 -4.92 -11.66 6.64
CA VAL A 171 -5.30 -12.63 7.68
C VAL A 171 -5.61 -13.99 7.07
N VAL A 172 -6.40 -14.02 5.99
CA VAL A 172 -6.73 -15.26 5.26
C VAL A 172 -5.47 -15.86 4.65
N GLY A 173 -4.65 -15.06 3.98
CA GLY A 173 -3.40 -15.50 3.36
C GLY A 173 -2.42 -16.07 4.38
N LEU A 174 -2.23 -15.39 5.51
CA LEU A 174 -1.36 -15.86 6.59
C LEU A 174 -1.89 -17.19 7.18
N GLY A 175 -3.21 -17.32 7.34
CA GLY A 175 -3.83 -18.59 7.76
C GLY A 175 -3.53 -19.72 6.78
N ILE A 176 -3.66 -19.49 5.46
CA ILE A 176 -3.31 -20.47 4.42
C ILE A 176 -1.82 -20.85 4.51
N TYR A 177 -0.94 -19.86 4.66
CA TYR A 177 0.51 -20.06 4.73
C TYR A 177 0.95 -20.88 5.95
N LEU A 178 0.31 -20.67 7.10
CA LEU A 178 0.66 -21.38 8.35
C LEU A 178 0.07 -22.77 8.46
N LEU A 179 -0.94 -23.09 7.64
CA LEU A 179 -1.63 -24.41 7.63
C LEU A 179 -1.05 -25.37 6.58
N GLN A 180 -0.09 -24.95 5.77
CA GLN A 180 0.67 -25.79 4.83
C GLN A 180 1.86 -26.45 5.50
#